data_29e38cbd822d83dd334b870bcce96bc8
#
_entry.id   29e38cbd822d83dd334b870bcce96bc8
#
_cell.length_a   1.000
_cell.length_b   1.000
_cell.length_c   1.000
_cell.angle_alpha   90.00
_cell.angle_beta   90.00
_cell.angle_gamma   90.00
#
_symmetry.space_group_name_H-M   'P 1'
#
loop_
_entity.id
_entity.type
_entity.pdbx_description
1 polymer ?
#
loop_
_entity_poly.entity_id
_entity_poly.type
_entity_poly.pdbx_seq_one_letter_code
_entity_poly.pdbx_strand_id
1 'polypeptide(L)'
;YSDQPATSPEPFVNKAHLDDMVAAAHNAGWPVAIHAIGDQGVSWVLDAFEKSPSGPNALMDRIEHIEVVTPTDVKRFEQLDIAASMQPHHATCCVGDYVIDRIGRERLPNAYVWRQMLDNGNHLVLGSDWSTSPLNPLIQIGDTLHRETRIDGVVRPWDEGNTLTF
;
A
#
# COMPACT_ATOMS: atom_id res chain seq x y z
N TYR A 1 -13.09 -3.55 -10.43
CA TYR A 1 -13.37 -2.12 -10.56
C TYR A 1 -14.87 -1.84 -10.39
N SER A 2 -15.23 -0.63 -9.93
CA SER A 2 -16.64 -0.27 -9.66
C SER A 2 -17.52 -0.29 -10.93
N ASP A 3 -16.94 0.09 -12.05
CA ASP A 3 -17.56 0.06 -13.39
C ASP A 3 -17.49 -1.32 -14.06
N GLN A 4 -16.63 -2.20 -13.57
CA GLN A 4 -16.42 -3.54 -14.10
C GLN A 4 -16.16 -4.55 -12.96
N PRO A 5 -17.15 -4.83 -12.11
CA PRO A 5 -16.96 -5.58 -10.87
C PRO A 5 -16.51 -7.05 -11.06
N ALA A 6 -16.71 -7.59 -12.25
CA ALA A 6 -16.25 -8.95 -12.61
C ALA A 6 -14.84 -8.96 -13.21
N THR A 7 -14.18 -7.80 -13.34
CA THR A 7 -12.88 -7.68 -13.99
C THR A 7 -11.79 -7.46 -12.94
N SER A 8 -10.77 -8.29 -12.97
CA SER A 8 -9.50 -8.07 -12.30
C SER A 8 -8.42 -7.96 -13.36
N PRO A 9 -7.53 -6.95 -13.33
CA PRO A 9 -6.42 -6.88 -14.26
C PRO A 9 -5.49 -8.08 -14.02
N GLU A 10 -4.87 -8.57 -15.09
CA GLU A 10 -3.84 -9.58 -14.94
C GLU A 10 -2.63 -8.98 -14.20
N PRO A 11 -2.10 -9.67 -13.19
CA PRO A 11 -0.90 -9.23 -12.50
C PRO A 11 0.32 -9.37 -13.42
N PHE A 12 1.34 -8.54 -13.22
CA PHE A 12 2.60 -8.63 -13.95
C PHE A 12 3.32 -9.97 -13.75
N VAL A 13 3.09 -10.59 -12.61
CA VAL A 13 3.67 -11.89 -12.23
C VAL A 13 2.54 -12.78 -11.75
N ASN A 14 2.46 -14.01 -12.25
CA ASN A 14 1.48 -14.95 -11.74
C ASN A 14 1.85 -15.41 -10.32
N LYS A 15 0.85 -15.85 -9.56
CA LYS A 15 0.99 -16.15 -8.14
C LYS A 15 2.06 -17.22 -7.83
N ALA A 16 2.14 -18.28 -8.66
CA ALA A 16 3.13 -19.34 -8.45
C ALA A 16 4.56 -18.82 -8.61
N HIS A 17 4.79 -18.01 -9.65
CA HIS A 17 6.11 -17.41 -9.86
C HIS A 17 6.47 -16.41 -8.77
N LEU A 18 5.52 -15.65 -8.26
CA LEU A 18 5.72 -14.76 -7.10
C LEU A 18 6.16 -15.56 -5.86
N ASP A 19 5.47 -16.65 -5.54
CA ASP A 19 5.81 -17.54 -4.43
C ASP A 19 7.25 -18.08 -4.58
N ASP A 20 7.63 -18.53 -5.79
CA ASP A 20 8.97 -19.04 -6.07
C ASP A 20 10.06 -17.97 -5.94
N MET A 21 9.82 -16.74 -6.40
CA MET A 21 10.76 -15.63 -6.30
C MET A 21 11.00 -15.23 -4.83
N VAL A 22 9.94 -15.12 -4.04
CA VAL A 22 10.04 -14.80 -2.59
C VAL A 22 10.82 -15.92 -1.88
N ALA A 23 10.47 -17.18 -2.11
CA ALA A 23 11.17 -18.31 -1.53
C ALA A 23 12.67 -18.34 -1.89
N ALA A 24 13.00 -18.05 -3.14
CA ALA A 24 14.40 -18.00 -3.59
C ALA A 24 15.20 -16.88 -2.90
N ALA A 25 14.61 -15.68 -2.76
CA ALA A 25 15.23 -14.54 -2.07
C ALA A 25 15.47 -14.85 -0.58
N HIS A 26 14.46 -15.35 0.12
CA HIS A 26 14.56 -15.68 1.56
C HIS A 26 15.54 -16.82 1.82
N ASN A 27 15.58 -17.84 0.96
CA ASN A 27 16.57 -18.91 1.04
C ASN A 27 18.01 -18.40 0.83
N ALA A 28 18.18 -17.31 0.08
CA ALA A 28 19.46 -16.65 -0.12
C ALA A 28 19.79 -15.60 1.01
N GLY A 29 18.88 -15.40 1.96
CA GLY A 29 19.04 -14.44 3.06
C GLY A 29 18.79 -12.99 2.67
N TRP A 30 18.06 -12.74 1.57
CA TRP A 30 17.72 -11.39 1.10
C TRP A 30 16.31 -10.99 1.53
N PRO A 31 16.13 -9.76 2.05
CA PRO A 31 14.81 -9.18 2.22
C PRO A 31 14.23 -8.79 0.86
N VAL A 32 12.92 -8.72 0.77
CA VAL A 32 12.23 -8.35 -0.46
C VAL A 32 11.40 -7.08 -0.28
N ALA A 33 11.36 -6.28 -1.35
CA ALA A 33 10.45 -5.15 -1.48
C ALA A 33 9.59 -5.40 -2.74
N ILE A 34 8.28 -5.50 -2.58
CA ILE A 34 7.38 -5.86 -3.66
C ILE A 34 6.33 -4.78 -3.86
N HIS A 35 6.24 -4.30 -5.12
CA HIS A 35 5.21 -3.37 -5.55
C HIS A 35 3.84 -4.06 -5.60
N ALA A 36 2.86 -3.54 -4.86
CA ALA A 36 1.48 -4.00 -4.90
C ALA A 36 0.49 -2.86 -4.61
N ILE A 37 -0.24 -2.44 -5.63
CA ILE A 37 -1.17 -1.30 -5.56
C ILE A 37 -2.56 -1.74 -5.10
N GLY A 38 -3.13 -2.75 -5.74
CA GLY A 38 -4.50 -3.22 -5.49
C GLY A 38 -4.58 -4.30 -4.43
N ASP A 39 -5.76 -4.43 -3.83
CA ASP A 39 -6.06 -5.35 -2.75
C ASP A 39 -5.69 -6.82 -3.05
N GLN A 40 -5.97 -7.31 -4.25
CA GLN A 40 -5.57 -8.66 -4.65
C GLN A 40 -4.05 -8.82 -4.73
N GLY A 41 -3.34 -7.82 -5.26
CA GLY A 41 -1.87 -7.85 -5.33
C GLY A 41 -1.25 -7.87 -3.94
N VAL A 42 -1.74 -7.02 -3.02
CA VAL A 42 -1.31 -7.00 -1.61
C VAL A 42 -1.55 -8.35 -0.95
N SER A 43 -2.74 -8.92 -1.12
CA SER A 43 -3.10 -10.23 -0.57
C SER A 43 -2.16 -11.35 -1.07
N TRP A 44 -1.84 -11.35 -2.35
CA TRP A 44 -0.92 -12.35 -2.94
C TRP A 44 0.51 -12.23 -2.41
N VAL A 45 0.99 -11.00 -2.22
CA VAL A 45 2.33 -10.76 -1.64
C VAL A 45 2.37 -11.24 -0.18
N LEU A 46 1.34 -10.91 0.61
CA LEU A 46 1.24 -11.40 1.99
C LEU A 46 1.17 -12.93 2.05
N ASP A 47 0.44 -13.57 1.12
CA ASP A 47 0.40 -15.04 1.02
C ASP A 47 1.81 -15.63 0.72
N ALA A 48 2.59 -14.97 -0.14
CA ALA A 48 3.93 -15.43 -0.48
C ALA A 48 4.89 -15.32 0.71
N PHE A 49 4.81 -14.22 1.47
CA PHE A 49 5.59 -14.04 2.70
C PHE A 49 5.20 -15.06 3.79
N GLU A 50 3.90 -15.34 3.95
CA GLU A 50 3.41 -16.33 4.91
C GLU A 50 3.89 -17.76 4.57
N LYS A 51 3.91 -18.11 3.29
CA LYS A 51 4.42 -19.41 2.81
C LYS A 51 5.93 -19.59 2.97
N SER A 52 6.66 -18.50 2.86
CA SER A 52 8.12 -18.50 2.90
C SER A 52 8.61 -17.38 3.82
N PRO A 53 8.46 -17.52 5.14
CA PRO A 53 8.90 -16.49 6.08
C PRO A 53 10.40 -16.27 6.01
N SER A 54 10.83 -15.03 6.15
CA SER A 54 12.24 -14.67 6.27
C SER A 54 12.85 -15.24 7.54
N GLY A 55 14.16 -15.47 7.53
CA GLY A 55 14.87 -16.02 8.68
C GLY A 55 14.86 -15.05 9.89
N PRO A 56 15.11 -15.56 11.10
CA PRO A 56 14.95 -14.80 12.36
C PRO A 56 15.90 -13.59 12.52
N ASN A 57 16.90 -13.45 11.68
CA ASN A 57 17.83 -12.30 11.67
C ASN A 57 17.78 -11.56 10.32
N ALA A 58 16.76 -11.80 9.50
CA ALA A 58 16.61 -11.12 8.24
C ALA A 58 16.23 -9.65 8.43
N LEU A 59 16.60 -8.83 7.46
CA LEU A 59 16.03 -7.49 7.37
C LEU A 59 14.55 -7.60 7.01
N MET A 60 13.79 -6.61 7.46
CA MET A 60 12.33 -6.59 7.28
C MET A 60 11.94 -6.54 5.80
N ASP A 61 11.04 -7.41 5.42
CA ASP A 61 10.35 -7.36 4.13
C ASP A 61 9.38 -6.20 4.08
N ARG A 62 9.04 -5.73 2.90
CA ARG A 62 8.05 -4.66 2.76
C ARG A 62 7.22 -4.77 1.50
N ILE A 63 6.02 -4.21 1.55
CA ILE A 63 5.16 -4.00 0.39
C ILE A 63 5.13 -2.51 0.09
N GLU A 64 5.36 -2.17 -1.17
CA GLU A 64 5.32 -0.79 -1.66
C GLU A 64 3.91 -0.43 -2.16
N HIS A 65 3.51 0.81 -1.95
CA HIS A 65 2.28 1.48 -2.35
C HIS A 65 1.07 1.15 -1.48
N ILE A 66 0.50 -0.04 -1.57
CA ILE A 66 -0.66 -0.46 -0.75
C ILE A 66 -1.79 0.57 -0.88
N GLU A 67 -2.10 0.97 -2.12
CA GLU A 67 -3.09 2.03 -2.34
C GLU A 67 -4.50 1.57 -1.98
N VAL A 68 -4.79 0.28 -2.19
CA VAL A 68 -6.03 -0.37 -1.74
C VAL A 68 -5.69 -1.67 -1.04
N VAL A 69 -6.26 -1.88 0.15
CA VAL A 69 -6.00 -3.09 0.95
C VAL A 69 -7.26 -3.51 1.71
N THR A 70 -7.48 -4.80 1.89
CA THR A 70 -8.61 -5.27 2.68
C THR A 70 -8.38 -5.09 4.19
N PRO A 71 -9.42 -4.88 5.01
CA PRO A 71 -9.26 -4.79 6.47
C PRO A 71 -8.66 -6.07 7.10
N THR A 72 -8.82 -7.21 6.45
CA THR A 72 -8.20 -8.47 6.88
C THR A 72 -6.71 -8.44 6.65
N ASP A 73 -6.27 -7.95 5.49
CA ASP A 73 -4.86 -7.90 5.13
C ASP A 73 -4.08 -6.84 5.93
N VAL A 74 -4.73 -5.72 6.34
CA VAL A 74 -4.11 -4.74 7.25
C VAL A 74 -3.52 -5.41 8.49
N LYS A 75 -4.23 -6.37 9.09
CA LYS A 75 -3.78 -7.09 10.29
C LYS A 75 -2.61 -8.04 10.01
N ARG A 76 -2.49 -8.55 8.79
CA ARG A 76 -1.42 -9.48 8.41
C ARG A 76 -0.05 -8.84 8.38
N PHE A 77 0.04 -7.53 8.15
CA PHE A 77 1.33 -6.81 8.18
C PHE A 77 2.01 -6.92 9.55
N GLU A 78 1.27 -6.71 10.64
CA GLU A 78 1.80 -6.87 12.00
C GLU A 78 2.12 -8.33 12.29
N GLN A 79 1.20 -9.25 11.95
CA GLN A 79 1.36 -10.69 12.21
C GLN A 79 2.57 -11.30 11.50
N LEU A 80 2.93 -10.78 10.33
CA LEU A 80 4.06 -11.25 9.52
C LEU A 80 5.32 -10.39 9.68
N ASP A 81 5.27 -9.35 10.52
CA ASP A 81 6.37 -8.39 10.74
C ASP A 81 6.85 -7.73 9.44
N ILE A 82 5.92 -7.25 8.62
CA ILE A 82 6.17 -6.66 7.30
C ILE A 82 5.92 -5.16 7.33
N ALA A 83 6.85 -4.38 6.75
CA ALA A 83 6.67 -2.94 6.64
C ALA A 83 5.68 -2.56 5.53
N ALA A 84 4.75 -1.67 5.86
CA ALA A 84 3.89 -0.99 4.91
C ALA A 84 4.59 0.29 4.41
N SER A 85 5.13 0.25 3.19
CA SER A 85 5.85 1.38 2.57
C SER A 85 4.90 2.14 1.64
N MET A 86 4.38 3.26 2.13
CA MET A 86 3.31 4.00 1.46
C MET A 86 3.78 5.37 0.98
N GLN A 87 3.13 5.89 -0.07
CA GLN A 87 3.43 7.16 -0.70
C GLN A 87 2.22 8.10 -0.59
N PRO A 88 2.12 8.90 0.49
CA PRO A 88 0.95 9.75 0.73
C PRO A 88 0.65 10.73 -0.40
N HIS A 89 1.68 11.25 -1.07
CA HIS A 89 1.50 12.18 -2.19
C HIS A 89 0.72 11.57 -3.36
N HIS A 90 0.77 10.25 -3.55
CA HIS A 90 -0.03 9.58 -4.58
C HIS A 90 -1.54 9.76 -4.34
N ALA A 91 -1.97 9.83 -3.08
CA ALA A 91 -3.37 10.06 -2.75
C ALA A 91 -3.82 11.51 -3.03
N THR A 92 -2.91 12.48 -2.93
CA THR A 92 -3.27 13.90 -2.87
C THR A 92 -2.98 14.68 -4.14
N CYS A 93 -1.95 14.30 -4.92
CA CYS A 93 -1.54 15.12 -6.06
C CYS A 93 -2.29 14.86 -7.36
N CYS A 94 -2.45 13.62 -7.79
CA CYS A 94 -2.80 13.35 -9.17
C CYS A 94 -3.71 12.13 -9.37
N VAL A 95 -3.84 11.28 -8.36
CA VAL A 95 -4.42 9.94 -8.49
C VAL A 95 -5.69 9.77 -7.66
N GLY A 96 -5.95 10.66 -6.71
CA GLY A 96 -7.07 10.52 -5.79
C GLY A 96 -8.42 10.32 -6.48
N ASP A 97 -8.76 11.16 -7.46
CA ASP A 97 -10.01 10.99 -8.22
C ASP A 97 -9.98 9.73 -9.08
N TYR A 98 -8.83 9.41 -9.67
CA TYR A 98 -8.69 8.19 -10.47
C TYR A 98 -8.95 6.93 -9.64
N VAL A 99 -8.42 6.87 -8.43
CA VAL A 99 -8.68 5.75 -7.52
C VAL A 99 -10.16 5.69 -7.15
N ILE A 100 -10.77 6.83 -6.79
CA ILE A 100 -12.21 6.92 -6.47
C ILE A 100 -13.07 6.37 -7.61
N ASP A 101 -12.78 6.79 -8.84
CA ASP A 101 -13.53 6.35 -10.03
C ASP A 101 -13.37 4.83 -10.28
N ARG A 102 -12.21 4.28 -9.98
CA ARG A 102 -11.92 2.86 -10.23
C ARG A 102 -12.47 1.93 -9.15
N ILE A 103 -12.33 2.30 -7.89
CA ILE A 103 -12.76 1.43 -6.78
C ILE A 103 -14.18 1.72 -6.30
N GLY A 104 -14.70 2.89 -6.61
CA GLY A 104 -16.00 3.36 -6.11
C GLY A 104 -15.94 3.86 -4.65
N ARG A 105 -16.90 4.70 -4.29
CA ARG A 105 -16.95 5.36 -2.97
C ARG A 105 -17.05 4.40 -1.79
N GLU A 106 -17.70 3.27 -1.97
CA GLU A 106 -17.90 2.24 -0.92
C GLU A 106 -16.58 1.62 -0.44
N ARG A 107 -15.54 1.59 -1.29
CA ARG A 107 -14.23 1.03 -0.95
C ARG A 107 -13.19 2.09 -0.55
N LEU A 108 -13.52 3.37 -0.56
CA LEU A 108 -12.62 4.44 -0.12
C LEU A 108 -12.05 4.25 1.28
N PRO A 109 -12.80 3.71 2.27
CA PRO A 109 -12.23 3.40 3.57
C PRO A 109 -11.07 2.40 3.56
N ASN A 110 -10.91 1.67 2.46
CA ASN A 110 -9.85 0.69 2.25
C ASN A 110 -8.68 1.24 1.42
N ALA A 111 -8.70 2.52 1.05
CA ALA A 111 -7.67 3.14 0.24
C ALA A 111 -6.76 4.04 1.08
N TYR A 112 -5.43 3.92 0.86
CA TYR A 112 -4.41 4.71 1.54
C TYR A 112 -4.61 4.74 3.06
N VAL A 113 -4.64 3.58 3.66
CA VAL A 113 -5.06 3.32 5.05
C VAL A 113 -3.95 3.53 6.09
N TRP A 114 -3.09 4.54 5.93
CA TRP A 114 -1.94 4.74 6.82
C TRP A 114 -2.33 4.89 8.30
N ARG A 115 -3.49 5.48 8.63
CA ARG A 115 -4.00 5.56 10.00
C ARG A 115 -4.32 4.16 10.54
N GLN A 116 -5.01 3.34 9.75
CA GLN A 116 -5.33 1.97 10.16
C GLN A 116 -4.06 1.13 10.32
N MET A 117 -3.03 1.35 9.47
CA MET A 117 -1.74 0.69 9.63
C MET A 117 -1.12 1.00 11.00
N LEU A 118 -1.06 2.27 11.39
CA LEU A 118 -0.54 2.65 12.71
C LEU A 118 -1.38 2.12 13.87
N ASP A 119 -2.70 2.23 13.80
CA ASP A 119 -3.60 1.79 14.86
C ASP A 119 -3.54 0.26 15.09
N ASN A 120 -3.17 -0.52 14.06
CA ASN A 120 -2.94 -1.95 14.17
C ASN A 120 -1.49 -2.32 14.58
N GLY A 121 -0.63 -1.33 14.85
CA GLY A 121 0.75 -1.59 15.27
C GLY A 121 1.71 -1.94 14.13
N ASN A 122 1.31 -1.75 12.88
CA ASN A 122 2.13 -2.06 11.72
C ASN A 122 3.31 -1.10 11.58
N HIS A 123 4.42 -1.58 11.03
CA HIS A 123 5.56 -0.76 10.64
C HIS A 123 5.21 0.07 9.41
N LEU A 124 4.79 1.32 9.63
CA LEU A 124 4.47 2.26 8.56
C LEU A 124 5.73 3.04 8.16
N VAL A 125 6.08 2.98 6.89
CA VAL A 125 7.16 3.74 6.26
C VAL A 125 6.56 4.68 5.22
N LEU A 126 6.93 5.96 5.24
CA LEU A 126 6.47 6.94 4.28
C LEU A 126 7.60 7.29 3.31
N GLY A 127 7.32 7.23 2.03
CA GLY A 127 8.26 7.54 0.95
C GLY A 127 7.62 8.37 -0.16
N SER A 128 8.44 8.86 -1.08
CA SER A 128 7.96 9.68 -2.19
C SER A 128 7.81 8.91 -3.51
N ASP A 129 8.42 7.74 -3.60
CA ASP A 129 8.59 7.06 -4.90
C ASP A 129 9.23 8.00 -5.94
N TRP A 130 10.28 8.73 -5.50
CA TRP A 130 10.98 9.65 -6.39
C TRP A 130 11.54 8.84 -7.59
N SER A 131 11.32 9.26 -8.80
CA SER A 131 10.93 10.60 -9.34
C SER A 131 9.43 10.78 -9.60
N THR A 132 8.59 9.83 -9.21
CA THR A 132 7.13 9.91 -9.40
C THR A 132 6.52 11.06 -8.58
N SER A 133 7.00 11.26 -7.36
CA SER A 133 6.60 12.35 -6.47
C SER A 133 7.79 13.18 -6.00
N PRO A 134 7.57 14.41 -5.47
CA PRO A 134 8.63 15.24 -4.94
C PRO A 134 9.43 14.55 -3.85
N LEU A 135 10.77 14.71 -3.90
CA LEU A 135 11.70 14.09 -2.95
C LEU A 135 11.52 14.56 -1.49
N ASN A 136 10.98 15.78 -1.30
CA ASN A 136 10.86 16.38 0.03
C ASN A 136 9.94 15.56 0.97
N PRO A 137 10.46 14.98 2.05
CA PRO A 137 9.67 14.14 2.95
C PRO A 137 8.59 14.91 3.72
N LEU A 138 8.73 16.22 3.90
CA LEU A 138 7.73 17.04 4.56
C LEU A 138 6.42 17.13 3.77
N ILE A 139 6.48 16.97 2.44
CA ILE A 139 5.29 16.89 1.60
C ILE A 139 4.53 15.60 1.95
N GLN A 140 5.23 14.47 2.03
CA GLN A 140 4.63 13.19 2.36
C GLN A 140 3.95 13.22 3.74
N ILE A 141 4.62 13.83 4.74
CA ILE A 141 4.05 13.99 6.08
C ILE A 141 2.83 14.91 6.03
N GLY A 142 2.91 16.04 5.35
CA GLY A 142 1.79 16.98 5.20
C GLY A 142 0.56 16.31 4.57
N ASP A 143 0.77 15.49 3.55
CA ASP A 143 -0.31 14.77 2.86
C ASP A 143 -1.02 13.75 3.76
N THR A 144 -0.31 13.12 4.70
CA THR A 144 -0.96 12.23 5.69
C THR A 144 -1.83 12.98 6.69
N LEU A 145 -1.52 14.23 6.96
CA LEU A 145 -2.25 15.04 7.94
C LEU A 145 -3.49 15.72 7.35
N HIS A 146 -3.41 16.12 6.08
CA HIS A 146 -4.48 16.89 5.43
C HIS A 146 -5.37 16.05 4.51
N ARG A 147 -4.81 15.04 3.87
CA ARG A 147 -5.50 14.12 2.95
C ARG A 147 -6.48 14.84 2.01
N GLU A 148 -5.98 15.85 1.34
CA GLU A 148 -6.75 16.69 0.43
C GLU A 148 -6.28 16.49 -1.00
N THR A 149 -7.18 16.22 -1.94
CA THR A 149 -6.87 16.29 -3.36
C THR A 149 -7.08 17.71 -3.88
N ARG A 150 -6.23 18.13 -4.81
CA ARG A 150 -6.38 19.42 -5.51
C ARG A 150 -6.64 19.17 -6.98
N ILE A 151 -7.90 19.36 -7.39
CA ILE A 151 -8.33 19.20 -8.77
C ILE A 151 -8.83 20.55 -9.26
N ASP A 152 -8.27 21.02 -10.38
CA ASP A 152 -8.59 22.32 -10.98
C ASP A 152 -8.57 23.49 -9.97
N GLY A 153 -7.62 23.44 -9.01
CA GLY A 153 -7.49 24.44 -7.96
C GLY A 153 -8.52 24.33 -6.83
N VAL A 154 -9.40 23.34 -6.87
CA VAL A 154 -10.39 23.07 -5.81
C VAL A 154 -9.82 22.02 -4.86
N VAL A 155 -9.76 22.38 -3.57
CA VAL A 155 -9.39 21.45 -2.50
C VAL A 155 -10.60 20.60 -2.14
N ARG A 156 -10.44 19.29 -2.16
CA ARG A 156 -11.46 18.31 -1.76
C ARG A 156 -10.90 17.37 -0.71
N PRO A 157 -11.50 17.27 0.47
CA PRO A 157 -11.14 16.23 1.42
C PRO A 157 -11.47 14.86 0.83
N TRP A 158 -10.55 13.92 1.00
CA TRP A 158 -10.68 12.58 0.43
C TRP A 158 -11.46 11.64 1.34
N ASP A 159 -10.99 11.53 2.58
CA ASP A 159 -11.60 10.73 3.65
C ASP A 159 -10.89 11.10 4.97
N GLU A 160 -11.64 11.60 5.94
CA GLU A 160 -11.10 12.05 7.23
C GLU A 160 -10.68 10.88 8.13
N GLY A 161 -11.22 9.67 7.90
CA GLY A 161 -11.01 8.51 8.75
C GLY A 161 -9.59 7.93 8.75
N ASN A 162 -8.79 8.24 7.74
CA ASN A 162 -7.41 7.74 7.60
C ASN A 162 -6.33 8.83 7.74
N THR A 163 -6.69 10.05 8.14
CA THR A 163 -5.72 11.10 8.45
C THR A 163 -4.89 10.78 9.69
N LEU A 164 -3.59 11.10 9.64
CA LEU A 164 -2.74 11.04 10.82
C LEU A 164 -2.93 12.29 11.67
N THR A 165 -2.69 12.15 12.95
CA THR A 165 -2.63 13.25 13.92
C THR A 165 -1.33 13.16 14.71
N PHE A 166 -0.76 14.31 15.09
CA PHE A 166 0.35 14.36 16.03
C PHE A 166 -0.14 14.10 17.45
#